data_e78ae7c2afae9dd83a3716a2c9f54f6f
#
_entry.id   e78ae7c2afae9dd83a3716a2c9f54f6f
#
_cell.length_a   1.000
_cell.length_b   1.000
_cell.length_c   1.000
_cell.angle_alpha   90.00
_cell.angle_beta   90.00
_cell.angle_gamma   90.00
#
_symmetry.space_group_name_H-M   'P 1'
#
loop_
_entity.id
_entity.type
_entity.pdbx_description
1 polymer ?
#
loop_
_entity_poly.entity_id
_entity_poly.type
_entity_poly.pdbx_seq_one_letter_code
_entity_poly.pdbx_strand_id
1 'polypeptide(L)'
;MLAGKAADKLRLNPRKAWYRNLDEVKTDGDYAAIFVLKRPQPAFLMLLASGMSPVYPCHVLSREMRSHPIGTGPFKFVVFKPNEYIRLEKNTEYWKPGRPYLDAIDWTIIPNRSTQALAFVAGQFDMTFPYEVTVQMMRDIEAQAPQAICEVTPTPVAINMLVNRDAPPFNDPEIRRAMQLTIDRKSFIDIIAEGQGDIGGAMQPTPAGLWGLPPEILKTLPGYSLDVAASRDEARKLMEEHGYGPNHRLPVRVATRNIAQYRDPAVILIDQMKQIYIDGELDIVETANWFPKIARKDFMLGANLSGSGVDDPDAYFFEHYACGSERNYTNYCNPELEKMYEQQSMERDQGSAKSWSGRLTAGCRRMRHGR
;
A
#
# COMPACT_ATOMS: atom_id res chain seq x y z
N MET A 1 -10.18 -11.53 -11.90
CA MET A 1 -10.74 -12.64 -12.66
C MET A 1 -11.48 -12.07 -13.84
N LEU A 2 -11.13 -12.44 -15.01
CA LEU A 2 -11.86 -12.05 -16.20
C LEU A 2 -11.95 -13.31 -17.07
N ALA A 3 -13.09 -13.97 -16.99
CA ALA A 3 -13.41 -15.06 -17.88
C ALA A 3 -14.24 -14.50 -19.04
N GLY A 4 -13.82 -14.76 -20.27
CA GLY A 4 -14.59 -14.55 -21.48
C GLY A 4 -14.17 -13.39 -22.38
N LYS A 5 -14.78 -13.33 -23.57
CA LYS A 5 -14.49 -12.38 -24.66
C LYS A 5 -14.69 -10.89 -24.31
N ALA A 6 -15.35 -10.57 -23.18
CA ALA A 6 -15.49 -9.21 -22.68
C ALA A 6 -14.23 -8.70 -21.94
N ALA A 7 -13.31 -9.58 -21.57
CA ALA A 7 -12.10 -9.25 -20.83
C ALA A 7 -11.16 -8.32 -21.60
N ASP A 8 -11.08 -8.44 -22.91
CA ASP A 8 -10.19 -7.65 -23.77
C ASP A 8 -10.55 -6.16 -23.81
N LYS A 9 -11.78 -5.81 -23.42
CA LYS A 9 -12.28 -4.43 -23.39
C LYS A 9 -12.27 -3.81 -22.00
N LEU A 10 -11.89 -4.57 -20.98
CA LEU A 10 -11.85 -4.11 -19.60
C LEU A 10 -10.46 -3.56 -19.26
N ARG A 11 -10.43 -2.60 -18.34
CA ARG A 11 -9.17 -2.12 -17.78
C ARG A 11 -8.43 -3.29 -17.14
N LEU A 12 -7.12 -3.35 -17.35
CA LEU A 12 -6.27 -4.35 -16.71
C LEU A 12 -6.47 -4.30 -15.18
N ASN A 13 -6.75 -5.47 -14.57
CA ASN A 13 -6.79 -5.57 -13.12
C ASN A 13 -5.36 -5.45 -12.58
N PRO A 14 -5.03 -4.40 -11.81
CA PRO A 14 -3.67 -4.23 -11.29
C PRO A 14 -3.28 -5.31 -10.27
N ARG A 15 -4.24 -6.12 -9.80
CA ARG A 15 -4.03 -7.25 -8.89
C ARG A 15 -4.23 -8.61 -9.54
N LYS A 16 -4.14 -8.71 -10.85
CA LYS A 16 -4.30 -10.00 -11.54
C LYS A 16 -3.29 -11.06 -11.05
N ALA A 17 -2.16 -10.63 -10.50
CA ALA A 17 -1.16 -11.54 -9.93
C ALA A 17 -1.71 -12.40 -8.78
N TRP A 18 -2.70 -11.94 -8.02
CA TRP A 18 -3.39 -12.72 -6.99
C TRP A 18 -4.09 -13.97 -7.53
N TYR A 19 -4.47 -13.94 -8.82
CA TYR A 19 -5.27 -14.97 -9.48
C TYR A 19 -4.46 -15.82 -10.47
N ARG A 20 -3.14 -15.75 -10.43
CA ARG A 20 -2.26 -16.58 -11.32
C ARG A 20 -2.51 -18.06 -11.17
N ASN A 21 -2.90 -18.49 -9.96
CA ASN A 21 -3.17 -19.86 -9.62
C ASN A 21 -4.57 -20.35 -10.07
N LEU A 22 -5.45 -19.43 -10.46
CA LEU A 22 -6.76 -19.79 -11.00
C LEU A 22 -6.59 -20.40 -12.39
N ASP A 23 -7.11 -21.62 -12.56
CA ASP A 23 -7.14 -22.30 -13.84
C ASP A 23 -8.46 -22.03 -14.56
N GLU A 24 -9.57 -22.35 -13.90
CA GLU A 24 -10.89 -22.25 -14.49
C GLU A 24 -11.94 -21.80 -13.45
N VAL A 25 -13.00 -21.16 -13.92
CA VAL A 25 -14.22 -20.92 -13.15
C VAL A 25 -15.37 -21.58 -13.88
N LYS A 26 -16.05 -22.51 -13.19
CA LYS A 26 -17.23 -23.24 -13.69
C LYS A 26 -18.45 -22.81 -12.91
N THR A 27 -19.62 -23.12 -13.46
CA THR A 27 -20.91 -23.03 -12.75
C THR A 27 -21.46 -24.42 -12.54
N ASP A 28 -22.16 -24.61 -11.42
CA ASP A 28 -22.94 -25.81 -11.14
C ASP A 28 -24.35 -25.35 -10.75
N GLY A 29 -25.26 -25.38 -11.70
CA GLY A 29 -26.58 -24.76 -11.60
C GLY A 29 -26.50 -23.22 -11.47
N ASP A 30 -27.56 -22.63 -10.93
CA ASP A 30 -27.78 -21.17 -10.89
C ASP A 30 -27.09 -20.51 -9.67
N TYR A 31 -26.71 -21.28 -8.67
CA TYR A 31 -26.30 -20.77 -7.35
C TYR A 31 -24.90 -21.19 -6.92
N ALA A 32 -24.17 -21.96 -7.73
CA ALA A 32 -22.84 -22.40 -7.39
C ALA A 32 -21.80 -21.99 -8.44
N ALA A 33 -20.67 -21.46 -7.98
CA ALA A 33 -19.49 -21.20 -8.79
C ALA A 33 -18.32 -22.02 -8.25
N ILE A 34 -17.67 -22.77 -9.14
CA ILE A 34 -16.54 -23.66 -8.83
C ILE A 34 -15.26 -23.01 -9.33
N PHE A 35 -14.34 -22.67 -8.43
CA PHE A 35 -13.03 -22.17 -8.77
C PHE A 35 -12.04 -23.32 -8.77
N VAL A 36 -11.48 -23.63 -9.93
CA VAL A 36 -10.45 -24.65 -10.09
C VAL A 36 -9.10 -24.00 -9.99
N LEU A 37 -8.28 -24.42 -9.03
CA LEU A 37 -6.94 -23.91 -8.81
C LEU A 37 -5.90 -24.91 -9.31
N LYS A 38 -4.78 -24.42 -9.89
CA LYS A 38 -3.66 -25.25 -10.36
C LYS A 38 -2.93 -25.94 -9.22
N ARG A 39 -2.94 -25.34 -8.04
CA ARG A 39 -2.33 -25.84 -6.80
C ARG A 39 -3.12 -25.37 -5.59
N PRO A 40 -2.96 -25.98 -4.39
CA PRO A 40 -3.58 -25.47 -3.17
C PRO A 40 -3.21 -24.01 -2.91
N GLN A 41 -4.15 -23.22 -2.43
CA GLN A 41 -3.96 -21.83 -2.02
C GLN A 41 -4.97 -21.46 -0.93
N PRO A 42 -4.65 -21.73 0.35
CA PRO A 42 -5.55 -21.45 1.47
C PRO A 42 -6.03 -20.00 1.52
N ALA A 43 -5.18 -19.03 1.16
CA ALA A 43 -5.51 -17.61 1.12
C ALA A 43 -6.54 -17.22 0.05
N PHE A 44 -6.87 -18.11 -0.91
CA PHE A 44 -7.68 -17.74 -2.08
C PHE A 44 -9.04 -17.16 -1.71
N LEU A 45 -9.73 -17.71 -0.71
CA LEU A 45 -11.03 -17.19 -0.26
C LEU A 45 -10.90 -15.80 0.39
N MET A 46 -9.81 -15.53 1.12
CA MET A 46 -9.55 -14.19 1.66
C MET A 46 -9.32 -13.17 0.53
N LEU A 47 -8.58 -13.56 -0.51
CA LEU A 47 -8.37 -12.70 -1.68
C LEU A 47 -9.70 -12.39 -2.39
N LEU A 48 -10.59 -13.37 -2.50
CA LEU A 48 -11.94 -13.17 -3.04
C LEU A 48 -12.83 -12.29 -2.16
N ALA A 49 -12.72 -12.42 -0.84
CA ALA A 49 -13.51 -11.65 0.13
C ALA A 49 -13.05 -10.18 0.24
N SER A 50 -11.90 -9.83 -0.36
CA SER A 50 -11.41 -8.45 -0.30
C SER A 50 -12.27 -7.51 -1.15
N GLY A 51 -12.37 -6.24 -0.74
CA GLY A 51 -13.02 -5.18 -1.54
C GLY A 51 -12.34 -4.93 -2.90
N MET A 52 -11.18 -5.57 -3.15
CA MET A 52 -10.47 -5.48 -4.43
C MET A 52 -10.86 -6.57 -5.43
N SER A 53 -11.79 -7.46 -5.05
CA SER A 53 -12.29 -8.58 -5.86
C SER A 53 -13.80 -8.49 -6.08
N PRO A 54 -14.35 -7.35 -6.54
CA PRO A 54 -15.80 -7.22 -6.71
C PRO A 54 -16.30 -8.15 -7.80
N VAL A 55 -17.48 -8.74 -7.56
CA VAL A 55 -18.23 -9.52 -8.55
C VAL A 55 -19.21 -8.59 -9.25
N TYR A 56 -19.10 -8.51 -10.57
CA TYR A 56 -19.95 -7.65 -11.40
C TYR A 56 -21.07 -8.44 -12.07
N PRO A 57 -22.28 -7.84 -12.24
CA PRO A 57 -23.34 -8.44 -13.03
C PRO A 57 -22.92 -8.54 -14.50
N CYS A 58 -22.96 -9.76 -15.05
CA CYS A 58 -22.47 -10.03 -16.42
C CYS A 58 -23.33 -9.39 -17.54
N HIS A 59 -24.58 -9.05 -17.23
CA HIS A 59 -25.52 -8.42 -18.15
C HIS A 59 -25.40 -6.89 -18.21
N VAL A 60 -24.61 -6.27 -17.33
CA VAL A 60 -24.40 -4.82 -17.31
C VAL A 60 -23.05 -4.48 -17.93
N LEU A 61 -23.02 -3.52 -18.84
CA LEU A 61 -21.80 -3.12 -19.51
C LEU A 61 -20.85 -2.44 -18.52
N SER A 62 -19.55 -2.70 -18.63
CA SER A 62 -18.55 -2.13 -17.73
C SER A 62 -18.49 -0.60 -17.74
N ARG A 63 -18.90 0.06 -18.84
CA ARG A 63 -19.03 1.53 -18.91
C ARG A 63 -20.19 2.02 -18.03
N GLU A 64 -21.29 1.28 -17.96
CA GLU A 64 -22.46 1.62 -17.15
C GLU A 64 -22.15 1.42 -15.66
N MET A 65 -21.41 0.37 -15.31
CA MET A 65 -20.93 0.14 -13.95
C MET A 65 -20.03 1.25 -13.39
N ARG A 66 -19.46 2.11 -14.25
CA ARG A 66 -18.65 3.26 -13.80
C ARG A 66 -19.49 4.45 -13.37
N SER A 67 -20.65 4.63 -13.95
CA SER A 67 -21.56 5.74 -13.67
C SER A 67 -22.75 5.33 -12.81
N HIS A 68 -23.18 4.07 -12.94
CA HIS A 68 -24.30 3.48 -12.23
C HIS A 68 -23.94 2.08 -11.72
N PRO A 69 -23.11 1.98 -10.68
CA PRO A 69 -22.70 0.70 -10.14
C PRO A 69 -23.89 -0.04 -9.52
N ILE A 70 -23.99 -1.33 -9.84
CA ILE A 70 -24.99 -2.25 -9.30
C ILE A 70 -24.24 -3.31 -8.49
N GLY A 71 -24.71 -3.60 -7.29
CA GLY A 71 -24.11 -4.59 -6.40
C GLY A 71 -25.13 -5.16 -5.43
N THR A 72 -24.73 -6.16 -4.65
CA THR A 72 -25.51 -6.82 -3.62
C THR A 72 -25.21 -6.33 -2.21
N GLY A 73 -24.58 -5.16 -2.10
CA GLY A 73 -24.17 -4.54 -0.84
C GLY A 73 -25.32 -3.95 -0.03
N PRO A 74 -25.03 -3.47 1.20
CA PRO A 74 -26.04 -2.91 2.09
C PRO A 74 -26.61 -1.57 1.62
N PHE A 75 -25.92 -0.88 0.71
CA PHE A 75 -26.40 0.39 0.15
C PHE A 75 -26.45 0.31 -1.37
N LYS A 76 -27.45 0.96 -1.96
CA LYS A 76 -27.65 1.15 -3.40
C LYS A 76 -27.10 2.51 -3.82
N PHE A 77 -26.45 2.57 -4.96
CA PHE A 77 -25.97 3.81 -5.56
C PHE A 77 -27.16 4.66 -6.05
N VAL A 78 -27.13 5.95 -5.76
CA VAL A 78 -28.13 6.91 -6.23
C VAL A 78 -27.52 7.87 -7.23
N VAL A 79 -26.49 8.60 -6.82
CA VAL A 79 -25.89 9.62 -7.68
C VAL A 79 -24.42 9.86 -7.31
N PHE A 80 -23.61 10.17 -8.32
CA PHE A 80 -22.26 10.72 -8.19
C PHE A 80 -22.19 12.02 -8.99
N LYS A 81 -21.96 13.12 -8.30
CA LYS A 81 -21.58 14.40 -8.89
C LYS A 81 -20.08 14.61 -8.68
N PRO A 82 -19.28 14.54 -9.73
CA PRO A 82 -17.83 14.72 -9.63
C PRO A 82 -17.45 16.01 -8.91
N ASN A 83 -16.51 15.91 -7.96
CA ASN A 83 -16.02 17.00 -7.13
C ASN A 83 -17.04 17.63 -6.15
N GLU A 84 -18.24 17.09 -6.07
CA GLU A 84 -19.28 17.56 -5.16
C GLU A 84 -19.63 16.49 -4.12
N TYR A 85 -20.32 15.43 -4.53
CA TYR A 85 -20.77 14.37 -3.60
C TYR A 85 -21.10 13.05 -4.27
N ILE A 86 -21.19 11.99 -3.43
CA ILE A 86 -21.77 10.70 -3.74
C ILE A 86 -22.91 10.44 -2.76
N ARG A 87 -24.06 10.00 -3.24
CA ARG A 87 -25.18 9.57 -2.42
C ARG A 87 -25.47 8.09 -2.61
N LEU A 88 -25.60 7.40 -1.50
CA LEU A 88 -26.01 6.01 -1.41
C LEU A 88 -27.25 5.91 -0.52
N GLU A 89 -28.19 5.04 -0.85
CA GLU A 89 -29.39 4.78 -0.04
C GLU A 89 -29.44 3.32 0.41
N LYS A 90 -30.15 3.09 1.50
CA LYS A 90 -30.35 1.77 2.09
C LYS A 90 -30.87 0.77 1.07
N ASN A 91 -30.22 -0.38 0.99
CA ASN A 91 -30.76 -1.53 0.27
C ASN A 91 -31.73 -2.30 1.18
N THR A 92 -33.04 -2.08 1.00
CA THR A 92 -34.08 -2.75 1.78
C THR A 92 -34.15 -4.26 1.53
N GLU A 93 -33.57 -4.72 0.40
CA GLU A 93 -33.48 -6.15 0.02
C GLU A 93 -32.12 -6.75 0.36
N TYR A 94 -31.35 -6.10 1.27
CA TYR A 94 -30.06 -6.63 1.66
C TYR A 94 -30.19 -7.97 2.38
N TRP A 95 -29.38 -8.94 1.97
CA TRP A 95 -29.49 -10.34 2.39
C TRP A 95 -29.23 -10.60 3.89
N LYS A 96 -28.61 -9.65 4.62
CA LYS A 96 -28.44 -9.74 6.09
C LYS A 96 -29.62 -9.10 6.80
N PRO A 97 -30.46 -9.87 7.54
CA PRO A 97 -31.59 -9.32 8.26
C PRO A 97 -31.20 -8.19 9.22
N GLY A 98 -32.02 -7.14 9.29
CA GLY A 98 -31.81 -6.00 10.18
C GLY A 98 -30.68 -5.07 9.77
N ARG A 99 -30.11 -5.21 8.60
CA ARG A 99 -29.01 -4.37 8.06
C ARG A 99 -29.44 -3.72 6.73
N PRO A 100 -28.81 -2.58 6.38
CA PRO A 100 -27.97 -1.70 7.19
C PRO A 100 -28.80 -0.92 8.22
N TYR A 101 -28.15 -0.32 9.21
CA TYR A 101 -28.83 0.53 10.23
C TYR A 101 -29.12 1.92 9.69
N LEU A 102 -28.21 2.50 8.91
CA LEU A 102 -28.36 3.83 8.33
C LEU A 102 -29.32 3.79 7.13
N ASP A 103 -30.05 4.85 6.91
CA ASP A 103 -30.97 4.97 5.77
C ASP A 103 -30.26 5.45 4.51
N ALA A 104 -29.22 6.27 4.64
CA ALA A 104 -28.41 6.78 3.55
C ALA A 104 -26.98 7.08 4.00
N ILE A 105 -26.10 7.25 3.00
CA ILE A 105 -24.74 7.78 3.17
C ILE A 105 -24.57 8.88 2.14
N ASP A 106 -24.33 10.10 2.61
CA ASP A 106 -23.96 11.24 1.81
C ASP A 106 -22.45 11.49 1.95
N TRP A 107 -21.73 11.29 0.90
CA TRP A 107 -20.28 11.45 0.86
C TRP A 107 -19.91 12.76 0.19
N THR A 108 -19.59 13.78 0.98
CA THR A 108 -19.21 15.10 0.47
C THR A 108 -17.73 15.14 0.09
N ILE A 109 -17.42 15.64 -1.10
CA ILE A 109 -16.07 15.75 -1.63
C ILE A 109 -15.55 17.16 -1.43
N ILE A 110 -14.63 17.33 -0.47
CA ILE A 110 -13.98 18.61 -0.18
C ILE A 110 -12.46 18.44 -0.47
N PRO A 111 -11.93 19.05 -1.54
CA PRO A 111 -10.53 18.84 -1.94
C PRO A 111 -9.51 19.37 -0.94
N ASN A 112 -9.83 20.48 -0.25
CA ASN A 112 -8.94 21.09 0.73
C ASN A 112 -9.18 20.53 2.13
N ARG A 113 -8.16 19.94 2.74
CA ARG A 113 -8.26 19.25 4.04
C ARG A 113 -8.52 20.17 5.22
N SER A 114 -7.92 21.35 5.22
CA SER A 114 -8.20 22.33 6.29
C SER A 114 -9.66 22.76 6.23
N THR A 115 -10.20 22.99 5.03
CA THR A 115 -11.63 23.27 4.85
C THR A 115 -12.50 22.10 5.31
N GLN A 116 -12.08 20.86 5.02
CA GLN A 116 -12.77 19.66 5.47
C GLN A 116 -12.80 19.56 7.01
N ALA A 117 -11.66 19.79 7.68
CA ALA A 117 -11.59 19.77 9.14
C ALA A 117 -12.50 20.86 9.76
N LEU A 118 -12.50 22.08 9.21
CA LEU A 118 -13.39 23.15 9.67
C LEU A 118 -14.87 22.83 9.45
N ALA A 119 -15.22 22.20 8.32
CA ALA A 119 -16.58 21.78 8.04
C ALA A 119 -17.05 20.67 9.00
N PHE A 120 -16.16 19.74 9.38
CA PHE A 120 -16.42 18.74 10.42
C PHE A 120 -16.64 19.41 11.79
N VAL A 121 -15.76 20.33 12.21
CA VAL A 121 -15.90 21.09 13.45
C VAL A 121 -17.21 21.87 13.49
N ALA A 122 -17.65 22.40 12.34
CA ALA A 122 -18.94 23.09 12.20
C ALA A 122 -20.16 22.15 12.16
N GLY A 123 -19.97 20.83 12.28
CA GLY A 123 -21.06 19.84 12.29
C GLY A 123 -21.74 19.64 10.93
N GLN A 124 -21.07 19.93 9.81
CA GLN A 124 -21.64 19.75 8.48
C GLN A 124 -21.70 18.27 8.04
N PHE A 125 -20.95 17.38 8.68
CA PHE A 125 -20.97 15.94 8.49
C PHE A 125 -20.49 15.21 9.75
N ASP A 126 -20.86 13.93 9.85
CA ASP A 126 -20.71 13.13 11.06
C ASP A 126 -19.33 12.46 11.19
N MET A 127 -18.61 12.27 10.09
CA MET A 127 -17.36 11.52 10.07
C MET A 127 -16.41 12.03 9.00
N THR A 128 -15.12 12.10 9.32
CA THR A 128 -14.06 12.32 8.33
C THR A 128 -13.66 11.00 7.67
N PHE A 129 -13.05 11.07 6.48
CA PHE A 129 -12.49 9.87 5.86
C PHE A 129 -11.14 9.50 6.51
N PRO A 130 -10.94 8.21 6.84
CA PRO A 130 -9.64 7.72 7.30
C PRO A 130 -8.52 8.13 6.33
N TYR A 131 -7.34 8.44 6.84
CA TYR A 131 -6.15 8.94 6.11
C TYR A 131 -6.24 10.41 5.62
N GLU A 132 -7.31 11.12 5.87
CA GLU A 132 -7.39 12.55 5.52
C GLU A 132 -7.09 13.46 6.69
N VAL A 133 -7.19 12.96 7.91
CA VAL A 133 -6.86 13.68 9.15
C VAL A 133 -5.47 13.24 9.63
N THR A 134 -4.56 14.19 9.78
CA THR A 134 -3.26 13.95 10.42
C THR A 134 -3.41 14.02 11.95
N VAL A 135 -2.42 13.52 12.71
CA VAL A 135 -2.44 13.60 14.18
C VAL A 135 -2.54 15.05 14.65
N GLN A 136 -1.83 15.97 13.98
CA GLN A 136 -1.93 17.40 14.30
C GLN A 136 -3.34 17.95 14.06
N MET A 137 -3.95 17.66 12.90
CA MET A 137 -5.32 18.07 12.61
C MET A 137 -6.33 17.49 13.59
N MET A 138 -6.12 16.26 14.06
CA MET A 138 -6.95 15.62 15.06
C MET A 138 -6.96 16.44 16.37
N ARG A 139 -5.80 16.87 16.84
CA ARG A 139 -5.70 17.73 18.03
C ARG A 139 -6.40 19.08 17.84
N ASP A 140 -6.25 19.69 16.67
CA ASP A 140 -6.93 20.94 16.33
C ASP A 140 -8.45 20.75 16.33
N ILE A 141 -8.95 19.61 15.86
CA ILE A 141 -10.37 19.24 15.91
C ILE A 141 -10.84 19.04 17.36
N GLU A 142 -10.10 18.27 18.17
CA GLU A 142 -10.42 18.03 19.58
C GLU A 142 -10.52 19.33 20.39
N ALA A 143 -9.61 20.28 20.11
CA ALA A 143 -9.61 21.57 20.78
C ALA A 143 -10.82 22.43 20.40
N GLN A 144 -11.33 22.35 19.18
CA GLN A 144 -12.44 23.18 18.67
C GLN A 144 -13.80 22.48 18.78
N ALA A 145 -13.83 21.15 18.79
CA ALA A 145 -15.03 20.32 18.89
C ALA A 145 -14.83 19.22 19.94
N PRO A 146 -14.89 19.56 21.25
CA PRO A 146 -14.64 18.61 22.35
C PRO A 146 -15.58 17.39 22.37
N GLN A 147 -16.69 17.44 21.65
CA GLN A 147 -17.64 16.33 21.49
C GLN A 147 -17.20 15.34 20.41
N ALA A 148 -16.20 15.67 19.59
CA ALA A 148 -15.69 14.76 18.56
C ALA A 148 -14.96 13.57 19.20
N ILE A 149 -15.21 12.39 18.69
CA ILE A 149 -14.50 11.18 19.08
C ILE A 149 -13.36 11.01 18.08
N CYS A 150 -12.13 11.12 18.55
CA CYS A 150 -10.94 10.98 17.75
C CYS A 150 -10.16 9.72 18.17
N GLU A 151 -9.79 8.89 17.21
CA GLU A 151 -9.07 7.64 17.45
C GLU A 151 -7.88 7.49 16.51
N VAL A 152 -6.73 7.07 17.05
CA VAL A 152 -5.57 6.64 16.27
C VAL A 152 -5.49 5.11 16.36
N THR A 153 -5.66 4.45 15.20
CA THR A 153 -5.62 2.99 15.13
C THR A 153 -4.52 2.52 14.19
N PRO A 154 -3.81 1.42 14.52
CA PRO A 154 -2.88 0.80 13.59
C PRO A 154 -3.58 0.38 12.29
N THR A 155 -2.92 0.56 11.18
CA THR A 155 -3.44 0.16 9.87
C THR A 155 -2.44 -0.75 9.14
N PRO A 156 -2.89 -1.65 8.24
CA PRO A 156 -2.00 -2.45 7.42
C PRO A 156 -1.40 -1.64 6.25
N VAL A 157 -1.17 -0.35 6.46
CA VAL A 157 -0.57 0.55 5.46
C VAL A 157 0.73 1.10 6.02
N ALA A 158 1.78 1.02 5.21
CA ALA A 158 3.10 1.54 5.55
C ALA A 158 3.55 2.61 4.54
N ILE A 159 4.31 3.57 5.03
CA ILE A 159 5.05 4.51 4.18
C ILE A 159 6.25 3.77 3.61
N ASN A 160 6.40 3.79 2.30
CA ASN A 160 7.46 3.09 1.60
C ASN A 160 8.24 4.03 0.68
N MET A 161 9.55 3.87 0.69
CA MET A 161 10.41 4.40 -0.35
C MET A 161 10.41 3.44 -1.55
N LEU A 162 9.92 3.91 -2.67
CA LEU A 162 10.03 3.22 -3.95
C LEU A 162 11.37 3.58 -4.59
N VAL A 163 12.14 2.57 -4.97
CA VAL A 163 13.40 2.72 -5.68
C VAL A 163 13.27 2.02 -7.02
N ASN A 164 13.36 2.78 -8.11
CA ASN A 164 13.40 2.20 -9.44
C ASN A 164 14.78 1.56 -9.67
N ARG A 165 14.82 0.23 -9.67
CA ARG A 165 16.07 -0.52 -9.79
C ARG A 165 16.73 -0.43 -11.18
N ASP A 166 16.00 -0.03 -12.19
CA ASP A 166 16.51 0.11 -13.56
C ASP A 166 17.02 1.53 -13.83
N ALA A 167 16.75 2.48 -12.93
CA ALA A 167 17.25 3.84 -13.04
C ALA A 167 18.65 3.96 -12.40
N PRO A 168 19.72 4.27 -13.16
CA PRO A 168 21.02 4.54 -12.58
C PRO A 168 20.98 5.73 -11.62
N PRO A 169 21.73 5.71 -10.50
CA PRO A 169 22.66 4.65 -10.07
C PRO A 169 21.96 3.58 -9.20
N PHE A 170 20.65 3.55 -9.11
CA PHE A 170 19.90 2.63 -8.22
C PHE A 170 19.83 1.18 -8.73
N ASN A 171 20.39 0.88 -9.90
CA ASN A 171 20.71 -0.48 -10.33
C ASN A 171 21.81 -1.10 -9.45
N ASP A 172 22.66 -0.29 -8.81
CA ASP A 172 23.67 -0.74 -7.86
C ASP A 172 23.04 -1.12 -6.49
N PRO A 173 23.25 -2.36 -5.99
CA PRO A 173 22.70 -2.79 -4.71
C PRO A 173 23.32 -2.07 -3.51
N GLU A 174 24.61 -1.66 -3.58
CA GLU A 174 25.28 -1.02 -2.44
C GLU A 174 24.78 0.42 -2.24
N ILE A 175 24.46 1.15 -3.30
CA ILE A 175 23.80 2.46 -3.21
C ILE A 175 22.42 2.31 -2.55
N ARG A 176 21.62 1.28 -2.94
CA ARG A 176 20.34 1.00 -2.30
C ARG A 176 20.50 0.58 -0.83
N ARG A 177 21.61 -0.10 -0.50
CA ARG A 177 21.95 -0.45 0.89
C ARG A 177 22.25 0.81 1.70
N ALA A 178 23.08 1.72 1.18
CA ALA A 178 23.39 3.00 1.83
C ALA A 178 22.10 3.78 2.13
N MET A 179 21.16 3.84 1.18
CA MET A 179 19.87 4.48 1.39
C MET A 179 19.04 3.80 2.51
N GLN A 180 19.07 2.47 2.62
CA GLN A 180 18.37 1.76 3.69
C GLN A 180 18.97 2.05 5.07
N LEU A 181 20.30 2.10 5.17
CA LEU A 181 21.02 2.36 6.41
C LEU A 181 20.80 3.76 6.96
N THR A 182 20.51 4.72 6.08
CA THR A 182 20.37 6.13 6.47
C THR A 182 19.01 6.46 7.12
N ILE A 183 18.00 5.61 6.94
CA ILE A 183 16.63 5.91 7.38
C ILE A 183 16.49 5.77 8.90
N ASP A 184 16.22 6.90 9.54
CA ASP A 184 15.77 6.98 10.94
C ASP A 184 14.24 6.90 11.02
N ARG A 185 13.73 5.69 11.27
CA ARG A 185 12.29 5.43 11.33
C ARG A 185 11.63 6.04 12.54
N LYS A 186 12.37 6.13 13.66
CA LYS A 186 11.83 6.76 14.86
C LYS A 186 11.58 8.24 14.61
N SER A 187 12.52 8.93 13.99
CA SER A 187 12.35 10.33 13.62
C SER A 187 11.14 10.57 12.70
N PHE A 188 10.86 9.65 11.76
CA PHE A 188 9.63 9.70 10.96
C PHE A 188 8.37 9.67 11.84
N ILE A 189 8.32 8.75 12.80
CA ILE A 189 7.17 8.58 13.68
C ILE A 189 7.00 9.83 14.57
N ASP A 190 8.10 10.31 15.13
CA ASP A 190 8.09 11.49 16.02
C ASP A 190 7.58 12.74 15.27
N ILE A 191 7.99 12.93 14.01
CA ILE A 191 7.61 14.13 13.22
C ILE A 191 6.18 14.02 12.66
N ILE A 192 5.82 12.86 12.09
CA ILE A 192 4.54 12.71 11.37
C ILE A 192 3.38 12.39 12.30
N ALA A 193 3.63 11.59 13.32
CA ALA A 193 2.62 11.02 14.21
C ALA A 193 2.86 11.36 15.68
N GLU A 194 3.75 12.32 15.98
CA GLU A 194 4.06 12.77 17.33
C GLU A 194 4.35 11.61 18.30
N GLY A 195 5.06 10.62 17.82
CA GLY A 195 5.40 9.39 18.55
C GLY A 195 4.30 8.32 18.62
N GLN A 196 3.13 8.56 18.03
CA GLN A 196 1.97 7.65 18.10
C GLN A 196 1.94 6.61 16.95
N GLY A 197 3.08 6.28 16.39
CA GLY A 197 3.17 5.29 15.31
C GLY A 197 4.04 4.10 15.68
N ASP A 198 4.05 3.12 14.79
CA ASP A 198 4.87 1.93 14.93
C ASP A 198 5.85 1.80 13.77
N ILE A 199 6.99 1.17 14.03
CA ILE A 199 7.93 0.81 12.99
C ILE A 199 7.33 -0.33 12.19
N GLY A 200 6.96 -0.06 10.94
CA GLY A 200 6.42 -1.05 10.03
C GLY A 200 7.41 -2.17 9.73
N GLY A 201 6.88 -3.36 9.45
CA GLY A 201 7.67 -4.54 9.09
C GLY A 201 8.46 -4.37 7.78
N ALA A 202 9.37 -5.30 7.53
CA ALA A 202 10.27 -5.20 6.38
C ALA A 202 9.56 -5.37 5.02
N MET A 203 8.54 -6.20 4.94
CA MET A 203 7.70 -6.43 3.75
C MET A 203 6.22 -6.38 4.09
N GLN A 204 5.87 -6.77 5.29
CA GLN A 204 4.50 -6.80 5.79
C GLN A 204 4.41 -5.89 7.00
N PRO A 205 3.37 -5.03 7.08
CA PRO A 205 3.24 -4.13 8.22
C PRO A 205 2.90 -4.88 9.50
N THR A 206 3.51 -4.43 10.58
CA THR A 206 3.16 -4.72 11.95
C THR A 206 2.83 -3.38 12.62
N PRO A 207 2.05 -3.32 13.68
CA PRO A 207 1.48 -4.43 14.47
C PRO A 207 0.12 -4.91 13.99
N ALA A 208 -0.49 -4.27 12.99
CA ALA A 208 -1.86 -4.55 12.57
C ALA A 208 -2.04 -5.92 11.89
N GLY A 209 -0.96 -6.55 11.41
CA GLY A 209 -0.99 -7.83 10.71
C GLY A 209 -0.33 -8.97 11.51
N LEU A 210 -0.78 -10.19 11.23
CA LEU A 210 -0.24 -11.40 11.85
C LEU A 210 1.13 -11.83 11.30
N TRP A 211 1.52 -11.31 10.12
CA TRP A 211 2.60 -11.86 9.30
C TRP A 211 3.90 -11.08 9.33
N GLY A 212 3.94 -9.96 10.06
CA GLY A 212 5.14 -9.15 10.20
C GLY A 212 6.26 -9.88 10.98
N LEU A 213 7.50 -9.45 10.75
CA LEU A 213 8.64 -9.97 11.53
C LEU A 213 8.57 -9.54 12.99
N PRO A 214 8.91 -10.45 13.93
CA PRO A 214 9.12 -10.05 15.31
C PRO A 214 10.16 -8.94 15.46
N PRO A 215 9.98 -8.01 16.43
CA PRO A 215 10.90 -6.89 16.62
C PRO A 215 12.37 -7.30 16.79
N GLU A 216 12.63 -8.44 17.43
CA GLU A 216 13.97 -8.96 17.68
C GLU A 216 14.68 -9.32 16.37
N ILE A 217 13.93 -9.89 15.42
CA ILE A 217 14.47 -10.22 14.09
C ILE A 217 14.56 -8.94 13.23
N LEU A 218 13.56 -8.08 13.32
CA LEU A 218 13.52 -6.84 12.54
C LEU A 218 14.77 -5.96 12.80
N LYS A 219 15.18 -5.83 14.06
CA LYS A 219 16.38 -5.07 14.48
C LYS A 219 17.69 -5.58 13.85
N THR A 220 17.75 -6.84 13.44
CA THR A 220 18.94 -7.42 12.79
C THR A 220 19.04 -7.09 11.31
N LEU A 221 18.01 -6.50 10.73
CA LEU A 221 18.00 -6.17 9.31
C LEU A 221 18.62 -4.80 9.04
N PRO A 222 19.32 -4.61 7.90
CA PRO A 222 19.86 -3.31 7.50
C PRO A 222 18.79 -2.21 7.55
N GLY A 223 19.13 -1.09 8.15
CA GLY A 223 18.27 0.08 8.29
C GLY A 223 17.19 -0.04 9.37
N TYR A 224 17.23 -1.09 10.24
CA TYR A 224 16.38 -1.22 11.43
C TYR A 224 17.18 -1.17 12.73
N SER A 225 18.50 -0.90 12.65
CA SER A 225 19.33 -0.67 13.82
C SER A 225 18.85 0.57 14.59
N LEU A 226 18.95 0.51 15.91
CA LEU A 226 18.69 1.67 16.78
C LEU A 226 19.87 2.66 16.76
N ASP A 227 21.08 2.22 16.38
CA ASP A 227 22.24 3.08 16.19
C ASP A 227 22.21 3.65 14.76
N VAL A 228 21.45 4.71 14.61
CA VAL A 228 21.31 5.43 13.34
C VAL A 228 22.62 6.13 12.95
N ALA A 229 23.42 6.59 13.93
CA ALA A 229 24.68 7.28 13.65
C ALA A 229 25.70 6.33 13.02
N ALA A 230 25.95 5.17 13.63
CA ALA A 230 26.82 4.15 13.07
C ALA A 230 26.33 3.65 11.70
N SER A 231 25.03 3.49 11.53
CA SER A 231 24.43 3.08 10.25
C SER A 231 24.66 4.13 9.15
N ARG A 232 24.58 5.43 9.47
CA ARG A 232 24.89 6.52 8.53
C ARG A 232 26.37 6.63 8.22
N ASP A 233 27.26 6.31 9.18
CA ASP A 233 28.70 6.26 8.92
C ASP A 233 29.03 5.14 7.92
N GLU A 234 28.43 3.96 8.06
CA GLU A 234 28.53 2.87 7.08
C GLU A 234 27.98 3.31 5.72
N ALA A 235 26.82 3.94 5.71
CA ALA A 235 26.19 4.42 4.48
C ALA A 235 27.06 5.44 3.74
N ARG A 236 27.70 6.38 4.46
CA ARG A 236 28.63 7.35 3.84
C ARG A 236 29.81 6.66 3.18
N LYS A 237 30.43 5.68 3.85
CA LYS A 237 31.54 4.90 3.27
C LYS A 237 31.13 4.22 1.97
N LEU A 238 29.95 3.57 1.95
CA LEU A 238 29.43 2.96 0.72
C LEU A 238 29.22 3.99 -0.40
N MET A 239 28.71 5.17 -0.09
CA MET A 239 28.54 6.23 -1.09
C MET A 239 29.89 6.74 -1.61
N GLU A 240 30.89 6.90 -0.73
CA GLU A 240 32.25 7.34 -1.08
C GLU A 240 32.95 6.31 -1.96
N GLU A 241 32.81 5.02 -1.69
CA GLU A 241 33.33 3.93 -2.54
C GLU A 241 32.72 3.93 -3.95
N HIS A 242 31.52 4.52 -4.10
CA HIS A 242 30.84 4.68 -5.39
C HIS A 242 31.00 6.09 -6.00
N GLY A 243 31.95 6.88 -5.46
CA GLY A 243 32.34 8.18 -6.01
C GLY A 243 31.46 9.36 -5.57
N TYR A 244 30.56 9.18 -4.62
CA TYR A 244 29.75 10.25 -4.05
C TYR A 244 30.31 10.73 -2.72
N GLY A 245 30.38 12.04 -2.52
CA GLY A 245 30.95 12.64 -1.31
C GLY A 245 30.52 14.10 -1.16
N PRO A 246 31.09 14.84 -0.20
CA PRO A 246 30.73 16.24 0.06
C PRO A 246 30.81 17.16 -1.16
N ASN A 247 31.79 16.91 -2.04
CA ASN A 247 32.03 17.71 -3.25
C ASN A 247 31.46 17.12 -4.53
N HIS A 248 30.90 15.90 -4.47
CA HIS A 248 30.26 15.23 -5.59
C HIS A 248 29.04 14.49 -5.10
N ARG A 249 27.95 15.21 -4.95
CA ARG A 249 26.69 14.68 -4.41
C ARG A 249 25.80 14.13 -5.51
N LEU A 250 24.95 13.17 -5.18
CA LEU A 250 24.03 12.53 -6.11
C LEU A 250 22.71 13.32 -6.17
N PRO A 251 22.41 14.01 -7.28
CA PRO A 251 21.09 14.67 -7.44
C PRO A 251 20.03 13.63 -7.78
N VAL A 252 18.87 13.68 -7.09
CA VAL A 252 17.75 12.77 -7.34
C VAL A 252 16.42 13.50 -7.29
N ARG A 253 15.45 13.05 -8.08
CA ARG A 253 14.05 13.49 -7.99
C ARG A 253 13.26 12.45 -7.21
N VAL A 254 12.55 12.93 -6.18
CA VAL A 254 11.70 12.09 -5.32
C VAL A 254 10.24 12.36 -5.67
N ALA A 255 9.66 11.46 -6.42
CA ALA A 255 8.27 11.55 -6.85
C ALA A 255 7.30 11.24 -5.69
N THR A 256 6.27 12.03 -5.54
CA THR A 256 5.23 11.82 -4.54
C THR A 256 3.90 12.46 -4.96
N ARG A 257 2.80 12.03 -4.33
CA ARG A 257 1.50 12.65 -4.58
C ARG A 257 1.38 14.00 -3.88
N ASN A 258 0.58 14.88 -4.46
CA ASN A 258 0.21 16.17 -3.86
C ASN A 258 -0.81 15.99 -2.71
N ILE A 259 -0.47 15.17 -1.73
CA ILE A 259 -1.26 14.88 -0.53
C ILE A 259 -0.31 14.83 0.66
N ALA A 260 -0.64 15.45 1.79
CA ALA A 260 0.24 15.58 2.95
C ALA A 260 0.83 14.24 3.41
N GLN A 261 0.02 13.19 3.54
CA GLN A 261 0.47 11.84 3.96
C GLN A 261 1.50 11.20 3.02
N TYR A 262 1.65 11.70 1.81
CA TYR A 262 2.67 11.27 0.84
C TYR A 262 3.83 12.27 0.76
N ARG A 263 3.50 13.57 0.73
CA ARG A 263 4.47 14.65 0.55
C ARG A 263 5.35 14.82 1.80
N ASP A 264 4.76 14.85 2.98
CA ASP A 264 5.50 15.15 4.21
C ASP A 264 6.53 14.05 4.53
N PRO A 265 6.22 12.74 4.41
CA PRO A 265 7.24 11.69 4.43
C PRO A 265 8.34 11.85 3.37
N ALA A 266 8.01 12.33 2.18
CA ALA A 266 9.01 12.54 1.14
C ALA A 266 9.99 13.66 1.50
N VAL A 267 9.52 14.72 2.15
CA VAL A 267 10.37 15.81 2.66
C VAL A 267 11.36 15.28 3.71
N ILE A 268 10.88 14.50 4.67
CA ILE A 268 11.73 13.89 5.71
C ILE A 268 12.75 12.94 5.07
N LEU A 269 12.32 12.13 4.11
CA LEU A 269 13.21 11.23 3.38
C LEU A 269 14.33 11.99 2.68
N ILE A 270 14.03 13.08 1.99
CA ILE A 270 14.99 13.94 1.32
C ILE A 270 16.01 14.49 2.32
N ASP A 271 15.55 14.98 3.47
CA ASP A 271 16.44 15.51 4.49
C ASP A 271 17.39 14.41 5.06
N GLN A 272 16.85 13.23 5.34
CA GLN A 272 17.68 12.12 5.80
C GLN A 272 18.70 11.66 4.74
N MET A 273 18.33 11.64 3.45
CA MET A 273 19.23 11.26 2.36
C MET A 273 20.40 12.25 2.17
N LYS A 274 20.24 13.51 2.56
CA LYS A 274 21.34 14.49 2.56
C LYS A 274 22.52 14.05 3.44
N GLN A 275 22.27 13.28 4.49
CA GLN A 275 23.30 12.77 5.41
C GLN A 275 24.28 11.80 4.73
N ILE A 276 23.94 11.28 3.56
CA ILE A 276 24.75 10.35 2.77
C ILE A 276 25.00 10.87 1.34
N TYR A 277 25.12 12.17 1.18
CA TYR A 277 25.47 12.83 -0.09
C TYR A 277 24.44 12.68 -1.21
N ILE A 278 23.17 12.43 -0.89
CA ILE A 278 22.08 12.44 -1.87
C ILE A 278 21.30 13.76 -1.74
N ASP A 279 21.25 14.52 -2.82
CA ASP A 279 20.48 15.76 -2.91
C ASP A 279 19.15 15.48 -3.60
N GLY A 280 18.10 15.38 -2.78
CA GLY A 280 16.75 15.12 -3.24
C GLY A 280 16.00 16.40 -3.58
N GLU A 281 15.26 16.38 -4.69
CA GLU A 281 14.28 17.38 -5.08
C GLU A 281 12.89 16.74 -5.18
N LEU A 282 11.86 17.41 -4.64
CA LEU A 282 10.48 16.92 -4.74
C LEU A 282 9.96 17.00 -6.18
N ASP A 283 9.41 15.88 -6.67
CA ASP A 283 8.61 15.79 -7.88
C ASP A 283 7.14 15.55 -7.48
N ILE A 284 6.39 16.64 -7.31
CA ILE A 284 4.99 16.58 -6.87
C ILE A 284 4.09 16.21 -8.04
N VAL A 285 3.40 15.09 -7.91
CA VAL A 285 2.55 14.51 -8.96
C VAL A 285 1.09 14.59 -8.56
N GLU A 286 0.25 15.12 -9.44
CA GLU A 286 -1.20 15.13 -9.24
C GLU A 286 -1.75 13.70 -9.07
N THR A 287 -2.72 13.55 -8.15
CA THR A 287 -3.24 12.24 -7.75
C THR A 287 -3.70 11.36 -8.91
N ALA A 288 -4.36 11.95 -9.92
CA ALA A 288 -4.84 11.21 -11.09
C ALA A 288 -3.69 10.63 -11.93
N ASN A 289 -2.52 11.26 -11.91
CA ASN A 289 -1.35 10.87 -12.70
C ASN A 289 -0.36 9.98 -11.94
N TRP A 290 -0.49 9.86 -10.62
CA TRP A 290 0.45 9.15 -9.76
C TRP A 290 0.60 7.68 -10.13
N PHE A 291 -0.49 6.91 -10.07
CA PHE A 291 -0.42 5.47 -10.36
C PHE A 291 -0.03 5.17 -11.81
N PRO A 292 -0.52 5.89 -12.83
CA PRO A 292 0.01 5.76 -14.18
C PRO A 292 1.51 6.02 -14.30
N LYS A 293 2.06 7.03 -13.61
CA LYS A 293 3.50 7.36 -13.61
C LYS A 293 4.33 6.23 -13.02
N ILE A 294 4.02 5.79 -11.80
CA ILE A 294 4.80 4.73 -11.14
C ILE A 294 4.66 3.36 -11.80
N ALA A 295 3.50 3.08 -12.41
CA ALA A 295 3.30 1.84 -13.16
C ALA A 295 4.18 1.78 -14.43
N ARG A 296 4.42 2.91 -15.09
CA ARG A 296 5.36 3.01 -16.21
C ARG A 296 6.83 3.08 -15.78
N LYS A 297 7.13 3.06 -14.47
CA LYS A 297 8.48 3.23 -13.90
C LYS A 297 9.13 4.58 -14.25
N ASP A 298 8.32 5.60 -14.49
CA ASP A 298 8.76 6.94 -14.82
C ASP A 298 9.11 7.73 -13.54
N PHE A 299 10.08 7.24 -12.79
CA PHE A 299 10.62 7.86 -11.58
C PHE A 299 11.99 7.25 -11.23
N MET A 300 12.79 7.95 -10.44
CA MET A 300 14.02 7.45 -9.83
C MET A 300 13.75 6.92 -8.42
N LEU A 301 13.30 7.81 -7.54
CA LEU A 301 12.82 7.52 -6.21
C LEU A 301 11.37 7.97 -6.06
N GLY A 302 10.64 7.38 -5.13
CA GLY A 302 9.30 7.82 -4.79
C GLY A 302 8.97 7.55 -3.34
N ALA A 303 8.10 8.38 -2.75
CA ALA A 303 7.47 8.13 -1.47
C ALA A 303 6.01 7.72 -1.72
N ASN A 304 5.62 6.57 -1.20
CA ASN A 304 4.29 5.99 -1.44
C ASN A 304 3.73 5.35 -0.18
N LEU A 305 2.42 5.26 -0.11
CA LEU A 305 1.73 4.41 0.85
C LEU A 305 1.40 3.07 0.18
N SER A 306 1.83 1.98 0.80
CA SER A 306 1.51 0.63 0.34
C SER A 306 0.86 -0.15 1.47
N GLY A 307 -0.22 -0.81 1.16
CA GLY A 307 -0.94 -1.67 2.07
C GLY A 307 -1.62 -2.80 1.32
N SER A 308 -1.98 -3.85 2.04
CA SER A 308 -2.83 -4.90 1.53
C SER A 308 -4.25 -4.69 2.03
N GLY A 309 -5.22 -4.98 1.17
CA GLY A 309 -6.62 -5.08 1.60
C GLY A 309 -6.93 -6.40 2.33
N VAL A 310 -5.93 -7.24 2.54
CA VAL A 310 -6.04 -8.58 3.15
C VAL A 310 -4.81 -8.82 4.01
N ASP A 311 -4.98 -9.31 5.22
CA ASP A 311 -3.88 -9.74 6.08
C ASP A 311 -3.43 -11.16 5.73
N ASP A 312 -2.78 -11.29 4.58
CA ASP A 312 -2.19 -12.53 4.11
C ASP A 312 -0.95 -12.26 3.23
N PRO A 313 0.12 -13.07 3.37
CA PRO A 313 1.35 -12.92 2.60
C PRO A 313 1.15 -12.96 1.08
N ASP A 314 0.22 -13.75 0.58
CA ASP A 314 -0.09 -13.87 -0.84
C ASP A 314 -0.45 -12.49 -1.44
N ALA A 315 -1.22 -11.69 -0.69
CA ALA A 315 -1.60 -10.36 -1.14
C ALA A 315 -0.37 -9.46 -1.36
N TYR A 316 0.62 -9.52 -0.45
CA TYR A 316 1.83 -8.71 -0.55
C TYR A 316 2.84 -9.26 -1.55
N PHE A 317 3.14 -10.57 -1.48
CA PHE A 317 4.20 -11.14 -2.30
C PHE A 317 3.84 -11.13 -3.78
N PHE A 318 2.63 -11.56 -4.13
CA PHE A 318 2.20 -11.56 -5.52
C PHE A 318 1.89 -10.17 -6.06
N GLU A 319 1.48 -9.22 -5.23
CA GLU A 319 1.20 -7.86 -5.69
C GLU A 319 2.50 -7.05 -5.88
N HIS A 320 3.40 -7.05 -4.90
CA HIS A 320 4.51 -6.10 -4.84
C HIS A 320 5.88 -6.67 -5.20
N TYR A 321 6.06 -7.99 -5.14
CA TYR A 321 7.39 -8.61 -5.29
C TYR A 321 7.46 -9.66 -6.39
N ALA A 322 6.35 -10.22 -6.84
CA ALA A 322 6.37 -11.19 -7.93
C ALA A 322 6.83 -10.56 -9.25
N CYS A 323 7.62 -11.33 -10.00
CA CYS A 323 8.10 -10.89 -11.30
C CYS A 323 6.95 -10.54 -12.24
N GLY A 324 7.03 -9.36 -12.87
CA GLY A 324 6.03 -8.90 -13.83
C GLY A 324 4.65 -8.57 -13.25
N SER A 325 4.53 -8.44 -11.91
CA SER A 325 3.29 -7.91 -11.32
C SER A 325 3.12 -6.43 -11.67
N GLU A 326 1.91 -6.02 -11.98
CA GLU A 326 1.58 -4.63 -12.35
C GLU A 326 1.84 -3.64 -11.22
N ARG A 327 1.77 -4.09 -9.98
CA ARG A 327 2.03 -3.25 -8.80
C ARG A 327 3.43 -3.42 -8.22
N ASN A 328 4.26 -4.22 -8.86
CA ASN A 328 5.69 -4.23 -8.58
C ASN A 328 6.36 -2.99 -9.20
N TYR A 329 6.25 -1.87 -8.53
CA TYR A 329 6.73 -0.58 -9.04
C TYR A 329 8.26 -0.46 -9.09
N THR A 330 8.99 -1.34 -8.42
CA THR A 330 10.46 -1.29 -8.29
C THR A 330 11.21 -2.15 -9.32
N ASN A 331 10.49 -2.89 -10.19
CA ASN A 331 11.06 -3.90 -11.09
C ASN A 331 11.86 -5.00 -10.37
N TYR A 332 11.56 -5.23 -9.09
CA TYR A 332 12.18 -6.34 -8.37
C TYR A 332 11.75 -7.67 -8.99
N CYS A 333 12.71 -8.52 -9.32
CA CYS A 333 12.44 -9.86 -9.79
C CYS A 333 13.54 -10.80 -9.30
N ASN A 334 13.14 -11.86 -8.61
CA ASN A 334 14.01 -12.95 -8.20
C ASN A 334 13.23 -14.27 -8.33
N PRO A 335 13.54 -15.10 -9.37
CA PRO A 335 12.81 -16.34 -9.63
C PRO A 335 12.91 -17.39 -8.51
N GLU A 336 13.99 -17.38 -7.72
CA GLU A 336 14.13 -18.31 -6.59
C GLU A 336 13.19 -17.90 -5.44
N LEU A 337 13.11 -16.60 -5.13
CA LEU A 337 12.15 -16.11 -4.17
C LEU A 337 10.70 -16.31 -4.63
N GLU A 338 10.44 -16.20 -5.92
CA GLU A 338 9.10 -16.46 -6.46
C GLU A 338 8.67 -17.91 -6.21
N LYS A 339 9.57 -18.90 -6.40
CA LYS A 339 9.30 -20.28 -6.00
C LYS A 339 9.01 -20.44 -4.49
N MET A 340 9.73 -19.70 -3.66
CA MET A 340 9.48 -19.71 -2.22
C MET A 340 8.13 -19.04 -1.87
N TYR A 341 7.70 -18.00 -2.58
CA TYR A 341 6.35 -17.42 -2.42
C TYR A 341 5.27 -18.45 -2.76
N GLU A 342 5.47 -19.21 -3.84
CA GLU A 342 4.53 -20.25 -4.22
C GLU A 342 4.48 -21.39 -3.19
N GLN A 343 5.62 -21.79 -2.62
CA GLN A 343 5.67 -22.80 -1.55
C GLN A 343 4.94 -22.31 -0.30
N GLN A 344 5.20 -21.07 0.13
CA GLN A 344 4.50 -20.47 1.27
C GLN A 344 2.99 -20.40 1.01
N SER A 345 2.58 -20.01 -0.18
CA SER A 345 1.18 -19.90 -0.60
C SER A 345 0.41 -21.23 -0.58
N MET A 346 1.10 -22.37 -0.66
CA MET A 346 0.50 -23.71 -0.59
C MET A 346 0.39 -24.25 0.86
N GLU A 347 1.06 -23.61 1.82
CA GLU A 347 1.11 -24.08 3.19
C GLU A 347 -0.25 -23.94 3.87
N ARG A 348 -0.75 -25.03 4.45
CA ARG A 348 -2.05 -25.11 5.10
C ARG A 348 -2.00 -24.82 6.59
N ASP A 349 -0.86 -25.11 7.22
CA ASP A 349 -0.65 -24.80 8.61
C ASP A 349 -0.21 -23.36 8.79
N GLN A 350 -0.97 -22.57 9.54
CA GLN A 350 -0.72 -21.15 9.73
C GLN A 350 0.63 -20.85 10.39
N GLY A 351 1.05 -21.68 11.35
CA GLY A 351 2.33 -21.52 12.03
C GLY A 351 3.52 -21.73 11.09
N SER A 352 3.44 -22.77 10.27
CA SER A 352 4.42 -23.06 9.22
C SER A 352 4.43 -21.97 8.15
N ALA A 353 3.27 -21.52 7.70
CA ALA A 353 3.14 -20.42 6.73
C ALA A 353 3.75 -19.12 7.27
N LYS A 354 3.53 -18.79 8.54
CA LYS A 354 4.15 -17.65 9.22
C LYS A 354 5.67 -17.75 9.29
N SER A 355 6.19 -18.94 9.61
CA SER A 355 7.64 -19.20 9.59
C SER A 355 8.23 -19.03 8.20
N TRP A 356 7.55 -19.50 7.16
CA TRP A 356 7.95 -19.29 5.76
C TRP A 356 7.97 -17.81 5.38
N SER A 357 6.90 -17.08 5.72
CA SER A 357 6.79 -15.65 5.48
C SER A 357 7.92 -14.86 6.14
N GLY A 358 8.27 -15.22 7.39
CA GLY A 358 9.40 -14.64 8.10
C GLY A 358 10.74 -14.89 7.41
N ARG A 359 11.00 -16.14 6.97
CA ARG A 359 12.23 -16.49 6.20
C ARG A 359 12.31 -15.73 4.87
N LEU A 360 11.21 -15.62 4.16
CA LEU A 360 11.12 -14.85 2.91
C LEU A 360 11.46 -13.38 3.12
N THR A 361 10.85 -12.76 4.12
CA THR A 361 11.09 -11.37 4.47
C THR A 361 12.55 -11.12 4.84
N ALA A 362 13.16 -11.98 5.65
CA ALA A 362 14.58 -11.91 6.02
C ALA A 362 15.50 -12.23 4.83
N GLY A 363 15.15 -13.24 4.03
CA GLY A 363 15.88 -13.70 2.86
C GLY A 363 15.94 -12.66 1.75
N CYS A 364 14.82 -12.01 1.42
CA CYS A 364 14.78 -10.92 0.43
C CYS A 364 15.76 -9.79 0.75
N ARG A 365 16.04 -9.56 2.03
CA ARG A 365 17.00 -8.55 2.45
C ARG A 365 18.43 -9.06 2.46
N ARG A 366 18.68 -10.30 2.85
CA ARG A 366 20.02 -10.91 2.83
C ARG A 366 20.54 -11.15 1.40
N MET A 367 19.70 -11.61 0.49
CA MET A 367 20.09 -11.83 -0.93
C MET A 367 20.33 -10.53 -1.71
N ARG A 368 19.98 -9.36 -1.15
CA ARG A 368 20.41 -8.06 -1.69
C ARG A 368 21.90 -7.79 -1.48
N HIS A 369 22.58 -8.57 -0.62
CA HIS A 369 23.96 -8.39 -0.20
C HIS A 369 24.89 -9.55 -0.60
N GLY A 370 24.42 -10.59 -1.29
CA GLY A 370 25.21 -11.72 -1.72
C GLY A 370 25.15 -11.89 -3.23
N ARG A 371 26.28 -11.53 -3.91
CA ARG A 371 26.72 -11.78 -5.31
C ARG A 371 25.69 -11.58 -6.42
#